data_39d74496b533c21ea15f29870c010fd5
#
_entry.id   39d74496b533c21ea15f29870c010fd5
#
_cell.length_a   1.000
_cell.length_b   1.000
_cell.length_c   1.000
_cell.angle_alpha   90.00
_cell.angle_beta   90.00
_cell.angle_gamma   90.00
#
_symmetry.space_group_name_H-M   'P 1'
#
loop_
_entity.id
_entity.type
_entity.pdbx_description
1 polymer ?
#
loop_
_entity_poly.entity_id
_entity_poly.type
_entity_poly.pdbx_seq_one_letter_code
_entity_poly.pdbx_strand_id
1 'polypeptide(L)'
;MAHVAGVEPIRKDQMDSLAPTTDPDPEILVFNLKQRYTGVSATVNALVPIQSGQWRLGYCGTRLSNGVDGMSLGDAFRISRRPPPGRAFRIWHVRRDHEMVAGLLARDVLRLPIRLAFTSAAQRRHGKFPRWLIGKMDAVIATTLQAAACVPNTTAVVPHGVDLNRFAPVHDRFTAWQASGLPGQFGIGNFGRIRPDKGTDVFVEAMLQALPNLPGVTAVIAGQARPEHAAFLHSLKQRVIDAGLSDRIHFLGEIPAHEVPLWYQRCLLCVACPREEPFGLTPFEAAATASVVVCSRTGAFEHLIDPGVNGELVPTGDPKALADAVYSVMANPYRAMRMGQQARLDVASRFSLQAEADGIGRVYTSLFEGH
;
A
#
# COMPACT_ATOMS: atom_id res chain seq x y z
N MET A 1 8.93 11.42 39.49
CA MET A 1 7.54 11.71 39.11
C MET A 1 7.59 12.84 38.08
N ALA A 2 7.48 12.51 36.80
CA ALA A 2 7.38 13.48 35.71
C ALA A 2 6.05 13.20 34.99
N HIS A 3 5.17 14.21 34.99
CA HIS A 3 3.87 14.19 34.33
C HIS A 3 4.08 14.04 32.82
N VAL A 4 3.62 12.92 32.26
CA VAL A 4 3.43 12.76 30.80
C VAL A 4 2.10 13.43 30.47
N ALA A 5 2.16 14.54 29.74
CA ALA A 5 0.98 15.22 29.22
C ALA A 5 0.20 14.28 28.31
N GLY A 6 -1.06 14.02 28.63
CA GLY A 6 -1.97 13.24 27.82
C GLY A 6 -2.26 13.94 26.50
N VAL A 7 -2.09 13.23 25.39
CA VAL A 7 -2.62 13.64 24.09
C VAL A 7 -4.12 13.40 24.14
N GLU A 8 -4.92 14.47 24.19
CA GLU A 8 -6.38 14.38 24.08
C GLU A 8 -6.78 13.77 22.72
N PRO A 9 -7.78 12.87 22.70
CA PRO A 9 -8.30 12.36 21.43
C PRO A 9 -8.94 13.50 20.63
N ILE A 10 -8.58 13.62 19.36
CA ILE A 10 -9.14 14.59 18.43
C ILE A 10 -10.68 14.41 18.40
N ARG A 11 -11.43 15.44 18.74
CA ARG A 11 -12.88 15.42 18.81
C ARG A 11 -13.47 15.27 17.40
N LYS A 12 -14.61 14.58 17.31
CA LYS A 12 -15.33 14.29 16.05
C LYS A 12 -15.66 15.55 15.25
N ASP A 13 -15.91 16.66 15.93
CA ASP A 13 -16.15 18.00 15.35
C ASP A 13 -14.90 18.62 14.69
N GLN A 14 -13.71 18.24 15.11
CA GLN A 14 -12.45 18.62 14.43
C GLN A 14 -12.18 17.76 13.19
N MET A 15 -12.69 16.53 13.11
CA MET A 15 -12.63 15.71 11.90
C MET A 15 -13.61 16.18 10.82
N ASP A 16 -14.78 16.70 11.18
CA ASP A 16 -15.79 17.21 10.23
C ASP A 16 -15.39 18.56 9.61
N SER A 17 -14.48 19.32 10.24
CA SER A 17 -13.93 20.58 9.69
C SER A 17 -12.84 20.40 8.64
N LEU A 18 -12.34 19.17 8.46
CA LEU A 18 -11.31 18.77 7.49
C LEU A 18 -11.89 18.02 6.28
N ALA A 19 -13.18 18.18 5.97
CA ALA A 19 -13.72 17.73 4.70
C ALA A 19 -13.00 18.53 3.59
N PRO A 20 -12.12 17.90 2.77
CA PRO A 20 -11.43 18.62 1.72
C PRO A 20 -12.48 19.08 0.71
N THR A 21 -12.82 20.36 0.76
CA THR A 21 -13.58 21.01 -0.29
C THR A 21 -12.71 20.98 -1.53
N THR A 22 -13.18 20.33 -2.60
CA THR A 22 -12.53 20.46 -3.90
C THR A 22 -12.53 21.93 -4.27
N ASP A 23 -11.35 22.51 -4.52
CA ASP A 23 -11.22 23.90 -4.95
C ASP A 23 -12.09 24.13 -6.20
N PRO A 24 -12.88 25.21 -6.28
CA PRO A 24 -13.72 25.49 -7.45
C PRO A 24 -12.92 25.72 -8.73
N ASP A 25 -11.64 26.13 -8.63
CA ASP A 25 -10.73 26.27 -9.78
C ASP A 25 -9.35 25.65 -9.49
N PRO A 26 -9.28 24.29 -9.47
CA PRO A 26 -8.07 23.57 -9.12
C PRO A 26 -6.95 23.76 -10.14
N GLU A 27 -5.71 23.86 -9.67
CA GLU A 27 -4.53 23.86 -10.53
C GLU A 27 -4.07 22.43 -10.90
N ILE A 28 -4.50 21.44 -10.12
CA ILE A 28 -4.21 20.01 -10.33
C ILE A 28 -5.50 19.22 -10.29
N LEU A 29 -5.68 18.30 -11.26
CA LEU A 29 -6.76 17.31 -11.26
C LEU A 29 -6.17 15.91 -11.12
N VAL A 30 -6.57 15.20 -10.07
CA VAL A 30 -6.21 13.79 -9.86
C VAL A 30 -7.33 12.89 -10.37
N PHE A 31 -7.00 11.94 -11.24
CA PHE A 31 -7.97 11.08 -11.90
C PHE A 31 -8.06 9.69 -11.26
N ASN A 32 -9.27 9.16 -11.11
CA ASN A 32 -9.58 7.78 -10.78
C ASN A 32 -10.98 7.41 -11.31
N LEU A 33 -11.08 7.26 -12.62
CA LEU A 33 -12.37 7.07 -13.33
C LEU A 33 -12.94 5.65 -13.17
N LYS A 34 -12.19 4.70 -12.64
CA LYS A 34 -12.65 3.32 -12.50
C LYS A 34 -13.58 3.17 -11.29
N GLN A 35 -14.80 2.68 -11.51
CA GLN A 35 -15.79 2.46 -10.45
C GLN A 35 -15.38 1.35 -9.46
N ARG A 36 -14.70 0.30 -9.95
CA ARG A 36 -14.27 -0.81 -9.08
C ARG A 36 -13.08 -0.39 -8.21
N TYR A 37 -13.20 -0.58 -6.89
CA TYR A 37 -12.13 -0.33 -5.93
C TYR A 37 -10.91 -1.23 -6.21
N THR A 38 -9.72 -0.64 -6.26
CA THR A 38 -8.44 -1.31 -6.58
C THR A 38 -7.34 -0.70 -5.73
N GLY A 39 -6.12 -1.27 -5.75
CA GLY A 39 -4.95 -0.67 -5.10
C GLY A 39 -4.70 0.78 -5.53
N VAL A 40 -4.88 1.10 -6.82
CA VAL A 40 -4.81 2.50 -7.32
C VAL A 40 -5.87 3.38 -6.67
N SER A 41 -7.10 2.87 -6.49
CA SER A 41 -8.16 3.63 -5.81
C SER A 41 -7.82 3.86 -4.33
N ALA A 42 -7.22 2.87 -3.67
CA ALA A 42 -6.78 3.00 -2.28
C ALA A 42 -5.72 4.09 -2.11
N THR A 43 -4.71 4.13 -3.00
CA THR A 43 -3.67 5.17 -2.96
C THR A 43 -4.23 6.57 -3.25
N VAL A 44 -5.16 6.71 -4.19
CA VAL A 44 -5.83 8.00 -4.45
C VAL A 44 -6.63 8.46 -3.24
N ASN A 45 -7.42 7.56 -2.63
CA ASN A 45 -8.20 7.88 -1.43
C ASN A 45 -7.32 8.38 -0.26
N ALA A 46 -6.12 7.82 -0.12
CA ALA A 46 -5.20 8.18 0.94
C ALA A 46 -4.45 9.52 0.66
N LEU A 47 -4.09 9.77 -0.61
CA LEU A 47 -3.26 10.91 -1.00
C LEU A 47 -4.06 12.21 -1.20
N VAL A 48 -5.28 12.13 -1.78
CA VAL A 48 -6.07 13.32 -2.12
C VAL A 48 -6.25 14.27 -0.93
N PRO A 49 -6.59 13.82 0.29
CA PRO A 49 -6.70 14.71 1.45
C PRO A 49 -5.41 15.46 1.79
N ILE A 50 -4.27 14.77 1.73
CA ILE A 50 -2.96 15.35 2.05
C ILE A 50 -2.56 16.37 0.98
N GLN A 51 -2.71 16.00 -0.29
CA GLN A 51 -2.38 16.86 -1.41
C GLN A 51 -3.30 18.09 -1.51
N SER A 52 -4.57 17.99 -1.08
CA SER A 52 -5.50 19.13 -1.01
C SER A 52 -5.08 20.19 0.01
N GLY A 53 -4.31 19.81 1.03
CA GLY A 53 -3.68 20.77 1.97
C GLY A 53 -2.45 21.50 1.41
N GLN A 54 -1.88 20.98 0.31
CA GLN A 54 -0.65 21.53 -0.30
C GLN A 54 -0.94 22.27 -1.62
N TRP A 55 -2.00 21.88 -2.34
CA TRP A 55 -2.31 22.33 -3.70
C TRP A 55 -3.81 22.64 -3.83
N ARG A 56 -4.15 23.58 -4.72
CA ARG A 56 -5.54 23.73 -5.19
C ARG A 56 -5.87 22.52 -6.06
N LEU A 57 -6.36 21.45 -5.40
CA LEU A 57 -6.56 20.16 -6.00
C LEU A 57 -8.04 19.85 -6.24
N GLY A 58 -8.36 19.35 -7.43
CA GLY A 58 -9.64 18.75 -7.78
C GLY A 58 -9.50 17.25 -7.99
N TYR A 59 -10.55 16.53 -7.67
CA TYR A 59 -10.61 15.08 -7.89
C TYR A 59 -11.64 14.75 -8.97
N CYS A 60 -11.24 13.95 -9.96
CA CYS A 60 -12.11 13.50 -11.05
C CYS A 60 -12.33 11.99 -10.97
N GLY A 61 -13.55 11.58 -10.65
CA GLY A 61 -13.88 10.16 -10.51
C GLY A 61 -15.09 9.91 -9.62
N THR A 62 -15.28 8.67 -9.20
CA THR A 62 -16.34 8.28 -8.25
C THR A 62 -16.01 8.75 -6.85
N ARG A 63 -17.04 9.03 -6.02
CA ARG A 63 -16.89 9.47 -4.63
C ARG A 63 -15.86 8.62 -3.87
N LEU A 64 -14.94 9.28 -3.18
CA LEU A 64 -13.94 8.64 -2.35
C LEU A 64 -14.55 8.07 -1.06
N SER A 65 -13.91 7.07 -0.46
CA SER A 65 -14.38 6.45 0.78
C SER A 65 -14.39 7.40 1.99
N ASN A 66 -13.62 8.48 1.94
CA ASN A 66 -13.57 9.55 2.94
C ASN A 66 -14.62 10.65 2.71
N GLY A 67 -15.56 10.45 1.77
CA GLY A 67 -16.68 11.36 1.53
C GLY A 67 -16.41 12.46 0.49
N VAL A 68 -15.21 12.58 -0.06
CA VAL A 68 -14.91 13.58 -1.12
C VAL A 68 -15.63 13.22 -2.40
N ASP A 69 -16.46 14.14 -2.90
CA ASP A 69 -17.13 13.98 -4.18
C ASP A 69 -16.20 14.30 -5.35
N GLY A 70 -16.21 13.44 -6.35
CA GLY A 70 -15.46 13.64 -7.57
C GLY A 70 -16.26 14.39 -8.64
N MET A 71 -15.59 15.26 -9.38
CA MET A 71 -16.17 15.86 -10.57
C MET A 71 -16.26 14.84 -11.71
N SER A 72 -17.16 15.08 -12.65
CA SER A 72 -17.26 14.29 -13.87
C SER A 72 -16.10 14.59 -14.83
N LEU A 73 -15.82 13.67 -15.76
CA LEU A 73 -14.84 13.91 -16.82
C LEU A 73 -15.24 15.13 -17.69
N GLY A 74 -16.56 15.33 -17.93
CA GLY A 74 -17.08 16.49 -18.65
C GLY A 74 -16.77 17.81 -17.94
N ASP A 75 -16.91 17.84 -16.61
CA ASP A 75 -16.53 19.01 -15.81
C ASP A 75 -15.02 19.28 -15.86
N ALA A 76 -14.19 18.23 -15.79
CA ALA A 76 -12.76 18.36 -15.96
C ALA A 76 -12.38 19.01 -17.32
N PHE A 77 -13.02 18.60 -18.42
CA PHE A 77 -12.86 19.24 -19.72
C PHE A 77 -13.32 20.68 -19.71
N ARG A 78 -14.48 20.96 -19.11
CA ARG A 78 -15.08 22.31 -19.05
C ARG A 78 -14.19 23.30 -18.33
N ILE A 79 -13.73 22.96 -17.12
CA ILE A 79 -12.86 23.86 -16.32
C ILE A 79 -11.44 23.99 -16.90
N SER A 80 -10.98 23.02 -17.69
CA SER A 80 -9.67 23.05 -18.33
C SER A 80 -9.63 23.86 -19.62
N ARG A 81 -10.76 24.44 -20.08
CA ARG A 81 -10.77 25.38 -21.22
C ARG A 81 -9.97 26.66 -20.95
N ARG A 82 -9.78 27.00 -19.68
CA ARG A 82 -8.98 28.13 -19.24
C ARG A 82 -7.95 27.65 -18.21
N PRO A 83 -6.74 28.23 -18.22
CA PRO A 83 -5.76 27.95 -17.19
C PRO A 83 -6.27 28.41 -15.81
N PRO A 84 -5.87 27.77 -14.71
CA PRO A 84 -6.23 28.23 -13.38
C PRO A 84 -5.52 29.53 -13.01
N PRO A 85 -6.06 30.34 -12.07
CA PRO A 85 -5.45 31.60 -11.67
C PRO A 85 -3.98 31.44 -11.26
N GLY A 86 -3.10 32.29 -11.82
CA GLY A 86 -1.67 32.29 -11.52
C GLY A 86 -0.86 31.18 -12.18
N ARG A 87 -1.46 30.40 -13.10
CA ARG A 87 -0.77 29.32 -13.84
C ARG A 87 -1.02 29.45 -15.33
N ALA A 88 -0.07 28.96 -16.14
CA ALA A 88 -0.23 28.90 -17.60
C ALA A 88 -1.04 27.68 -18.07
N PHE A 89 -1.15 26.64 -17.26
CA PHE A 89 -1.85 25.39 -17.54
C PHE A 89 -2.30 24.70 -16.28
N ARG A 90 -3.17 23.68 -16.40
CA ARG A 90 -3.60 22.78 -15.34
C ARG A 90 -2.88 21.44 -15.48
N ILE A 91 -2.48 20.81 -14.36
CA ILE A 91 -1.93 19.45 -14.41
C ILE A 91 -3.07 18.44 -14.26
N TRP A 92 -3.13 17.49 -15.20
CA TRP A 92 -3.95 16.28 -15.08
C TRP A 92 -3.06 15.12 -14.67
N HIS A 93 -3.23 14.64 -13.44
CA HIS A 93 -2.52 13.48 -12.94
C HIS A 93 -3.35 12.22 -13.16
N VAL A 94 -3.00 11.46 -14.17
CA VAL A 94 -3.67 10.24 -14.64
C VAL A 94 -2.93 9.00 -14.17
N ARG A 95 -3.65 7.88 -14.05
CA ARG A 95 -3.09 6.62 -13.51
C ARG A 95 -3.45 5.38 -14.33
N ARG A 96 -4.21 5.53 -15.41
CA ARG A 96 -4.69 4.43 -16.27
C ARG A 96 -4.73 4.82 -17.73
N ASP A 97 -4.70 3.79 -18.61
CA ASP A 97 -4.66 3.97 -20.06
C ASP A 97 -5.80 4.85 -20.58
N HIS A 98 -7.05 4.59 -20.17
CA HIS A 98 -8.20 5.38 -20.61
C HIS A 98 -8.17 6.83 -20.10
N GLU A 99 -7.57 7.09 -18.95
CA GLU A 99 -7.35 8.43 -18.44
C GLU A 99 -6.26 9.16 -19.24
N MET A 100 -5.18 8.45 -19.64
CA MET A 100 -4.16 8.98 -20.55
C MET A 100 -4.77 9.33 -21.93
N VAL A 101 -5.63 8.46 -22.46
CA VAL A 101 -6.33 8.73 -23.75
C VAL A 101 -7.20 9.99 -23.64
N ALA A 102 -7.98 10.13 -22.56
CA ALA A 102 -8.78 11.34 -22.31
C ALA A 102 -7.91 12.60 -22.19
N GLY A 103 -6.76 12.50 -21.51
CA GLY A 103 -5.80 13.59 -21.38
C GLY A 103 -5.17 14.00 -22.72
N LEU A 104 -4.77 13.04 -23.55
CA LEU A 104 -4.23 13.31 -24.89
C LEU A 104 -5.29 13.95 -25.81
N LEU A 105 -6.53 13.49 -25.75
CA LEU A 105 -7.65 14.14 -26.46
C LEU A 105 -7.80 15.60 -26.02
N ALA A 106 -7.77 15.86 -24.71
CA ALA A 106 -7.88 17.20 -24.14
C ALA A 106 -6.72 18.10 -24.60
N ARG A 107 -5.47 17.65 -24.46
CA ARG A 107 -4.27 18.43 -24.74
C ARG A 107 -4.01 18.59 -26.24
N ASP A 108 -3.97 17.46 -26.98
CA ASP A 108 -3.39 17.44 -28.33
C ASP A 108 -4.46 17.70 -29.42
N VAL A 109 -5.74 17.33 -29.17
CA VAL A 109 -6.84 17.53 -30.11
C VAL A 109 -7.62 18.80 -29.80
N LEU A 110 -8.10 18.91 -28.55
CA LEU A 110 -8.90 20.09 -28.10
C LEU A 110 -8.00 21.28 -27.73
N ARG A 111 -6.69 21.10 -27.66
CA ARG A 111 -5.68 22.12 -27.35
C ARG A 111 -5.97 22.88 -26.03
N LEU A 112 -6.48 22.14 -25.05
CA LEU A 112 -6.67 22.71 -23.72
C LEU A 112 -5.33 22.99 -23.04
N PRO A 113 -5.22 24.07 -22.25
CA PRO A 113 -4.00 24.42 -21.52
C PRO A 113 -3.79 23.45 -20.34
N ILE A 114 -3.32 22.25 -20.63
CA ILE A 114 -3.04 21.20 -19.63
C ILE A 114 -1.68 20.54 -19.88
N ARG A 115 -1.11 19.98 -18.80
CA ARG A 115 0.03 19.06 -18.81
C ARG A 115 -0.40 17.74 -18.17
N LEU A 116 0.21 16.64 -18.63
CA LEU A 116 -0.16 15.28 -18.24
C LEU A 116 0.93 14.66 -17.37
N ALA A 117 0.65 14.40 -16.10
CA ALA A 117 1.48 13.58 -15.23
C ALA A 117 0.88 12.17 -15.12
N PHE A 118 1.71 11.14 -15.13
CA PHE A 118 1.29 9.74 -15.02
C PHE A 118 2.07 9.01 -13.93
N THR A 119 1.39 8.24 -13.08
CA THR A 119 2.05 7.34 -12.11
C THR A 119 1.92 5.88 -12.53
N SER A 120 3.07 5.19 -12.62
CA SER A 120 3.19 3.76 -12.94
C SER A 120 3.72 2.96 -11.76
N ALA A 121 2.99 1.91 -11.38
CA ALA A 121 3.45 0.89 -10.42
C ALA A 121 3.80 -0.44 -11.12
N ALA A 122 3.75 -0.54 -12.44
CA ALA A 122 3.94 -1.79 -13.16
C ALA A 122 5.41 -2.18 -13.23
N GLN A 123 5.74 -3.38 -12.75
CA GLN A 123 7.10 -3.97 -12.82
C GLN A 123 7.30 -4.90 -14.02
N ARG A 124 6.44 -4.81 -15.02
CA ARG A 124 6.56 -5.51 -16.30
C ARG A 124 6.52 -4.54 -17.45
N ARG A 125 7.17 -4.88 -18.55
CA ARG A 125 7.11 -4.06 -19.76
C ARG A 125 5.66 -3.98 -20.26
N HIS A 126 5.20 -2.78 -20.47
CA HIS A 126 3.90 -2.51 -21.07
C HIS A 126 3.88 -2.96 -22.55
N GLY A 127 2.70 -3.32 -23.05
CA GLY A 127 2.46 -3.51 -24.49
C GLY A 127 2.74 -2.23 -25.28
N LYS A 128 2.78 -2.35 -26.62
CA LYS A 128 3.13 -1.23 -27.50
C LYS A 128 2.26 0.00 -27.30
N PHE A 129 0.94 -0.18 -27.19
CA PHE A 129 -0.01 0.93 -27.05
C PHE A 129 0.09 1.66 -25.70
N PRO A 130 0.03 1.00 -24.52
CA PRO A 130 0.28 1.68 -23.24
C PRO A 130 1.65 2.37 -23.19
N ARG A 131 2.69 1.76 -23.74
CA ARG A 131 4.03 2.36 -23.78
C ARG A 131 4.07 3.63 -24.63
N TRP A 132 3.35 3.65 -25.76
CA TRP A 132 3.20 4.84 -26.58
C TRP A 132 2.45 5.95 -25.82
N LEU A 133 1.34 5.63 -25.12
CA LEU A 133 0.62 6.59 -24.27
C LEU A 133 1.53 7.20 -23.21
N ILE A 134 2.27 6.36 -22.47
CA ILE A 134 3.19 6.81 -21.41
C ILE A 134 4.26 7.75 -22.00
N GLY A 135 4.79 7.42 -23.18
CA GLY A 135 5.79 8.25 -23.86
C GLY A 135 5.28 9.63 -24.33
N LYS A 136 3.97 9.88 -24.25
CA LYS A 136 3.33 11.17 -24.55
C LYS A 136 3.03 12.01 -23.29
N MET A 137 3.30 11.49 -22.10
CA MET A 137 3.10 12.24 -20.86
C MET A 137 4.18 13.29 -20.65
N ASP A 138 3.83 14.41 -20.06
CA ASP A 138 4.77 15.49 -19.75
C ASP A 138 5.66 15.14 -18.55
N ALA A 139 5.15 14.32 -17.61
CA ALA A 139 5.92 13.73 -16.54
C ALA A 139 5.48 12.29 -16.25
N VAL A 140 6.44 11.42 -15.95
CA VAL A 140 6.19 10.02 -15.59
C VAL A 140 6.81 9.73 -14.21
N ILE A 141 5.96 9.37 -13.25
CA ILE A 141 6.34 8.98 -11.90
C ILE A 141 6.32 7.46 -11.82
N ALA A 142 7.42 6.84 -11.47
CA ALA A 142 7.48 5.41 -11.16
C ALA A 142 7.45 5.19 -9.65
N THR A 143 6.81 4.11 -9.19
CA THR A 143 6.74 3.82 -7.74
C THR A 143 7.94 3.05 -7.21
N THR A 144 8.76 2.46 -8.09
CA THR A 144 10.00 1.75 -7.78
C THR A 144 11.02 1.95 -8.89
N LEU A 145 12.30 1.65 -8.63
CA LEU A 145 13.34 1.63 -9.66
C LEU A 145 13.05 0.58 -10.74
N GLN A 146 12.48 -0.58 -10.36
CA GLN A 146 12.06 -1.62 -11.30
C GLN A 146 10.92 -1.13 -12.20
N ALA A 147 9.94 -0.41 -11.63
CA ALA A 147 8.88 0.22 -12.42
C ALA A 147 9.43 1.29 -13.36
N ALA A 148 10.41 2.08 -12.92
CA ALA A 148 11.10 3.07 -13.75
C ALA A 148 11.79 2.44 -14.96
N ALA A 149 12.42 1.29 -14.79
CA ALA A 149 13.06 0.54 -15.89
C ALA A 149 12.04 -0.02 -16.92
N CYS A 150 10.76 -0.10 -16.54
CA CYS A 150 9.70 -0.64 -17.39
C CYS A 150 8.94 0.41 -18.23
N VAL A 151 9.11 1.70 -17.93
CA VAL A 151 8.40 2.81 -18.58
C VAL A 151 9.38 3.78 -19.26
N PRO A 152 8.98 4.45 -20.37
CA PRO A 152 9.80 5.48 -20.97
C PRO A 152 9.76 6.79 -20.16
N ASN A 153 10.84 7.56 -20.25
CA ASN A 153 10.91 8.96 -19.79
C ASN A 153 10.51 9.16 -18.31
N THR A 154 10.99 8.28 -17.41
CA THR A 154 10.74 8.45 -15.97
C THR A 154 11.32 9.78 -15.49
N THR A 155 10.44 10.65 -14.95
CA THR A 155 10.81 11.94 -14.37
C THR A 155 11.29 11.77 -12.93
N ALA A 156 10.59 10.92 -12.15
CA ALA A 156 10.91 10.70 -10.75
C ALA A 156 10.53 9.28 -10.30
N VAL A 157 11.20 8.79 -9.24
CA VAL A 157 10.78 7.60 -8.51
C VAL A 157 10.21 8.06 -7.16
N VAL A 158 8.92 7.82 -6.97
CA VAL A 158 8.19 8.19 -5.75
C VAL A 158 7.46 6.96 -5.22
N PRO A 159 7.97 6.29 -4.18
CA PRO A 159 7.33 5.12 -3.59
C PRO A 159 5.94 5.43 -3.04
N HIS A 160 5.06 4.43 -3.04
CA HIS A 160 3.79 4.54 -2.31
C HIS A 160 4.03 4.65 -0.82
N GLY A 161 3.24 5.49 -0.17
CA GLY A 161 3.26 5.72 1.26
C GLY A 161 2.16 4.97 2.03
N VAL A 162 2.35 4.90 3.33
CA VAL A 162 1.43 4.30 4.30
C VAL A 162 0.90 5.38 5.24
N ASP A 163 -0.37 5.26 5.61
CA ASP A 163 -1.01 6.07 6.65
C ASP A 163 -0.51 5.68 8.04
N LEU A 164 0.43 6.44 8.57
CA LEU A 164 1.06 6.18 9.85
C LEU A 164 0.13 6.36 11.06
N ASN A 165 -0.97 7.10 10.90
CA ASN A 165 -1.98 7.28 11.95
C ASN A 165 -2.91 6.07 11.99
N ARG A 166 -3.36 5.62 10.83
CA ARG A 166 -4.18 4.41 10.70
C ARG A 166 -3.42 3.15 11.11
N PHE A 167 -2.16 3.03 10.72
CA PHE A 167 -1.27 1.90 11.03
C PHE A 167 -0.30 2.28 12.14
N ALA A 168 -0.84 2.78 13.26
CA ALA A 168 -0.05 3.11 14.44
C ALA A 168 0.35 1.85 15.22
N PRO A 169 1.50 1.84 15.92
CA PRO A 169 1.89 0.74 16.78
C PRO A 169 0.99 0.65 18.01
N VAL A 170 0.89 -0.54 18.60
CA VAL A 170 0.26 -0.77 19.89
C VAL A 170 1.30 -0.71 21.02
N HIS A 171 0.87 -0.29 22.20
CA HIS A 171 1.77 -0.19 23.36
C HIS A 171 2.26 -1.57 23.83
N ASP A 172 1.34 -2.53 23.92
CA ASP A 172 1.63 -3.90 24.36
C ASP A 172 1.05 -4.91 23.36
N ARG A 173 1.94 -5.52 22.59
CA ARG A 173 1.59 -6.49 21.55
C ARG A 173 1.13 -7.82 22.13
N PHE A 174 1.65 -8.21 23.29
CA PHE A 174 1.21 -9.43 23.95
C PHE A 174 -0.26 -9.32 24.35
N THR A 175 -0.64 -8.25 25.04
CA THR A 175 -2.05 -7.99 25.39
C THR A 175 -2.92 -7.86 24.13
N ALA A 176 -2.43 -7.22 23.07
CA ALA A 176 -3.16 -7.13 21.81
C ALA A 176 -3.39 -8.50 21.15
N TRP A 177 -2.41 -9.42 21.24
CA TRP A 177 -2.59 -10.80 20.76
C TRP A 177 -3.62 -11.55 21.62
N GLN A 178 -3.53 -11.49 22.94
CA GLN A 178 -4.49 -12.13 23.84
C GLN A 178 -5.95 -11.68 23.57
N ALA A 179 -6.14 -10.42 23.21
CA ALA A 179 -7.45 -9.88 22.82
C ALA A 179 -8.00 -10.46 21.51
N SER A 180 -7.20 -11.22 20.74
CA SER A 180 -7.71 -11.96 19.57
C SER A 180 -8.52 -13.19 19.93
N GLY A 181 -8.38 -13.72 21.17
CA GLY A 181 -8.96 -14.99 21.63
C GLY A 181 -8.27 -16.22 21.04
N LEU A 182 -7.21 -16.07 20.25
CA LEU A 182 -6.45 -17.18 19.68
C LEU A 182 -5.37 -17.69 20.64
N PRO A 183 -4.99 -18.98 20.54
CA PRO A 183 -3.99 -19.57 21.43
C PRO A 183 -2.59 -18.97 21.21
N GLY A 184 -1.70 -19.25 22.16
CA GLY A 184 -0.30 -18.84 22.12
C GLY A 184 -0.05 -17.43 22.69
N GLN A 185 1.21 -17.01 22.63
CA GLN A 185 1.69 -15.74 23.15
C GLN A 185 1.94 -14.71 22.05
N PHE A 186 2.27 -15.17 20.84
CA PHE A 186 2.62 -14.32 19.70
C PHE A 186 1.97 -14.82 18.42
N GLY A 187 1.55 -13.87 17.57
CA GLY A 187 0.97 -14.12 16.28
C GLY A 187 1.94 -13.92 15.13
N ILE A 188 1.81 -14.77 14.11
CA ILE A 188 2.39 -14.58 12.77
C ILE A 188 1.23 -14.37 11.79
N GLY A 189 1.21 -13.28 11.04
CA GLY A 189 0.13 -12.96 10.11
C GLY A 189 0.55 -13.02 8.65
N ASN A 190 -0.33 -13.59 7.81
CA ASN A 190 -0.28 -13.47 6.35
C ASN A 190 -1.58 -12.83 5.86
N PHE A 191 -1.48 -11.67 5.21
CA PHE A 191 -2.61 -10.83 4.86
C PHE A 191 -2.70 -10.61 3.35
N GLY A 192 -3.87 -10.86 2.77
CA GLY A 192 -4.12 -10.65 1.36
C GLY A 192 -5.03 -11.70 0.75
N ARG A 193 -5.37 -11.54 -0.54
CA ARG A 193 -6.20 -12.51 -1.24
C ARG A 193 -5.53 -13.88 -1.27
N ILE A 194 -6.31 -14.93 -0.98
CA ILE A 194 -5.82 -16.31 -1.00
C ILE A 194 -5.83 -16.79 -2.46
N ARG A 195 -4.64 -16.90 -3.05
CA ARG A 195 -4.40 -17.40 -4.41
C ARG A 195 -2.91 -17.73 -4.62
N PRO A 196 -2.56 -18.60 -5.59
CA PRO A 196 -1.18 -19.10 -5.75
C PRO A 196 -0.12 -18.03 -5.94
N ASP A 197 -0.39 -16.97 -6.71
CA ASP A 197 0.56 -15.88 -6.94
C ASP A 197 0.87 -15.04 -5.68
N LYS A 198 -0.02 -15.10 -4.67
CA LYS A 198 0.20 -14.44 -3.36
C LYS A 198 1.01 -15.31 -2.38
N GLY A 199 1.37 -16.54 -2.77
CA GLY A 199 2.25 -17.40 -1.98
C GLY A 199 1.63 -17.93 -0.70
N THR A 200 0.28 -17.98 -0.58
CA THR A 200 -0.37 -18.51 0.63
C THR A 200 0.00 -19.97 0.88
N ASP A 201 0.26 -20.74 -0.17
CA ASP A 201 0.78 -22.12 -0.09
C ASP A 201 2.21 -22.17 0.45
N VAL A 202 3.06 -21.22 0.05
CA VAL A 202 4.44 -21.09 0.57
C VAL A 202 4.40 -20.74 2.06
N PHE A 203 3.48 -19.84 2.46
CA PHE A 203 3.28 -19.51 3.87
C PHE A 203 2.83 -20.72 4.68
N VAL A 204 1.79 -21.42 4.23
CA VAL A 204 1.28 -22.63 4.94
C VAL A 204 2.40 -23.64 5.10
N GLU A 205 3.11 -23.99 4.03
CA GLU A 205 4.21 -24.96 4.07
C GLU A 205 5.34 -24.54 5.02
N ALA A 206 5.70 -23.26 5.02
CA ALA A 206 6.68 -22.74 5.96
C ALA A 206 6.19 -22.83 7.41
N MET A 207 4.91 -22.56 7.67
CA MET A 207 4.34 -22.67 9.03
C MET A 207 4.27 -24.13 9.51
N LEU A 208 3.97 -25.09 8.62
CA LEU A 208 4.03 -26.51 8.95
C LEU A 208 5.43 -26.95 9.41
N GLN A 209 6.50 -26.34 8.86
CA GLN A 209 7.89 -26.64 9.22
C GLN A 209 8.35 -25.86 10.48
N ALA A 210 7.96 -24.60 10.62
CA ALA A 210 8.49 -23.73 11.69
C ALA A 210 7.77 -23.91 13.02
N LEU A 211 6.41 -24.01 13.02
CA LEU A 211 5.62 -23.96 14.25
C LEU A 211 5.90 -25.12 15.24
N PRO A 212 6.22 -26.36 14.81
CA PRO A 212 6.58 -27.41 15.77
C PRO A 212 7.71 -27.02 16.71
N ASN A 213 8.64 -26.18 16.27
CA ASN A 213 9.79 -25.70 17.04
C ASN A 213 9.58 -24.30 17.69
N LEU A 214 8.38 -23.73 17.59
CA LEU A 214 8.04 -22.41 18.12
C LEU A 214 6.84 -22.53 19.08
N PRO A 215 7.02 -23.09 20.29
CA PRO A 215 5.93 -23.20 21.25
C PRO A 215 5.38 -21.81 21.58
N GLY A 216 4.06 -21.70 21.74
CA GLY A 216 3.40 -20.43 22.06
C GLY A 216 3.25 -19.44 20.88
N VAL A 217 3.56 -19.85 19.65
CA VAL A 217 3.36 -19.06 18.43
C VAL A 217 2.18 -19.62 17.63
N THR A 218 1.31 -18.75 17.13
CA THR A 218 0.13 -19.11 16.31
C THR A 218 0.16 -18.30 15.01
N ALA A 219 -0.15 -18.94 13.89
CA ALA A 219 -0.23 -18.30 12.59
C ALA A 219 -1.68 -17.98 12.18
N VAL A 220 -1.90 -16.84 11.55
CA VAL A 220 -3.19 -16.44 11.00
C VAL A 220 -3.07 -16.09 9.52
N ILE A 221 -4.08 -16.47 8.75
CA ILE A 221 -4.21 -16.17 7.32
C ILE A 221 -5.51 -15.40 7.14
N ALA A 222 -5.40 -14.12 6.78
CA ALA A 222 -6.54 -13.23 6.59
C ALA A 222 -6.66 -12.83 5.11
N GLY A 223 -7.82 -13.13 4.53
CA GLY A 223 -8.14 -12.78 3.16
C GLY A 223 -9.17 -13.72 2.54
N GLN A 224 -9.74 -13.27 1.43
CA GLN A 224 -10.75 -14.03 0.68
C GLN A 224 -10.11 -14.82 -0.45
N ALA A 225 -10.52 -16.06 -0.61
CA ALA A 225 -10.37 -16.83 -1.84
C ALA A 225 -11.58 -16.56 -2.73
N ARG A 226 -11.37 -16.20 -3.98
CA ARG A 226 -12.45 -16.13 -4.96
C ARG A 226 -12.93 -17.54 -5.32
N PRO A 227 -14.15 -17.69 -5.91
CA PRO A 227 -14.68 -19.01 -6.30
C PRO A 227 -13.69 -19.84 -7.12
N GLU A 228 -12.96 -19.24 -8.07
CA GLU A 228 -11.92 -19.91 -8.88
C GLU A 228 -10.74 -20.46 -8.06
N HIS A 229 -10.55 -19.99 -6.83
CA HIS A 229 -9.50 -20.43 -5.91
C HIS A 229 -10.03 -21.24 -4.71
N ALA A 230 -11.31 -21.65 -4.71
CA ALA A 230 -11.90 -22.39 -3.60
C ALA A 230 -11.22 -23.76 -3.37
N ALA A 231 -10.90 -24.48 -4.44
CA ALA A 231 -10.17 -25.75 -4.36
C ALA A 231 -8.74 -25.56 -3.80
N PHE A 232 -8.06 -24.46 -4.14
CA PHE A 232 -6.76 -24.11 -3.60
C PHE A 232 -6.86 -23.86 -2.08
N LEU A 233 -7.82 -23.05 -1.62
CA LEU A 233 -8.03 -22.82 -0.19
C LEU A 233 -8.35 -24.13 0.55
N HIS A 234 -9.19 -24.99 -0.04
CA HIS A 234 -9.54 -26.28 0.56
C HIS A 234 -8.29 -27.17 0.74
N SER A 235 -7.43 -27.26 -0.28
CA SER A 235 -6.19 -28.02 -0.19
C SER A 235 -5.24 -27.52 0.89
N LEU A 236 -5.14 -26.19 1.10
CA LEU A 236 -4.33 -25.61 2.16
C LEU A 236 -4.86 -25.97 3.56
N LYS A 237 -6.18 -25.88 3.75
CA LYS A 237 -6.81 -26.27 5.02
C LYS A 237 -6.61 -27.77 5.31
N GLN A 238 -6.74 -28.62 4.30
CA GLN A 238 -6.53 -30.07 4.45
C GLN A 238 -5.09 -30.37 4.90
N ARG A 239 -4.08 -29.71 4.29
CA ARG A 239 -2.68 -29.89 4.69
C ARG A 239 -2.42 -29.49 6.15
N VAL A 240 -3.09 -28.46 6.64
CA VAL A 240 -3.00 -28.05 8.06
C VAL A 240 -3.62 -29.11 8.98
N ILE A 241 -4.76 -29.69 8.57
CA ILE A 241 -5.43 -30.79 9.31
C ILE A 241 -4.54 -32.03 9.36
N ASP A 242 -4.02 -32.45 8.18
CA ASP A 242 -3.18 -33.66 8.05
C ASP A 242 -1.89 -33.54 8.88
N ALA A 243 -1.38 -32.32 9.05
CA ALA A 243 -0.21 -32.04 9.90
C ALA A 243 -0.54 -31.90 11.40
N GLY A 244 -1.81 -31.96 11.81
CA GLY A 244 -2.23 -31.81 13.19
C GLY A 244 -2.01 -30.40 13.77
N LEU A 245 -1.99 -29.37 12.91
CA LEU A 245 -1.71 -27.99 13.32
C LEU A 245 -2.95 -27.06 13.26
N SER A 246 -4.16 -27.62 13.26
CA SER A 246 -5.41 -26.85 13.18
C SER A 246 -5.59 -25.84 14.33
N ASP A 247 -5.04 -26.12 15.50
CA ASP A 247 -5.06 -25.23 16.65
C ASP A 247 -3.97 -24.15 16.61
N ARG A 248 -3.09 -24.19 15.60
CA ARG A 248 -1.92 -23.32 15.49
C ARG A 248 -1.90 -22.51 14.19
N ILE A 249 -2.73 -22.86 13.20
CA ILE A 249 -2.84 -22.17 11.90
C ILE A 249 -4.32 -21.90 11.62
N HIS A 250 -4.72 -20.62 11.68
CA HIS A 250 -6.11 -20.22 11.55
C HIS A 250 -6.37 -19.43 10.27
N PHE A 251 -7.39 -19.83 9.52
CA PHE A 251 -7.89 -19.08 8.36
C PHE A 251 -9.04 -18.18 8.80
N LEU A 252 -8.79 -16.87 8.91
CA LEU A 252 -9.76 -15.89 9.41
C LEU A 252 -10.82 -15.50 8.37
N GLY A 253 -10.60 -15.85 7.09
CA GLY A 253 -11.44 -15.34 6.01
C GLY A 253 -11.20 -13.87 5.71
N GLU A 254 -12.18 -13.21 5.09
CA GLU A 254 -12.12 -11.78 4.83
C GLU A 254 -12.38 -11.01 6.12
N ILE A 255 -11.46 -10.14 6.48
CA ILE A 255 -11.61 -9.23 7.63
C ILE A 255 -12.00 -7.84 7.15
N PRO A 256 -12.87 -7.12 7.90
CA PRO A 256 -13.24 -5.76 7.55
C PRO A 256 -12.03 -4.82 7.46
N ALA A 257 -12.05 -3.91 6.50
CA ALA A 257 -10.91 -3.02 6.22
C ALA A 257 -10.47 -2.17 7.44
N HIS A 258 -11.41 -1.85 8.35
CA HIS A 258 -11.10 -1.10 9.58
C HIS A 258 -10.43 -1.98 10.66
N GLU A 259 -10.54 -3.30 10.58
CA GLU A 259 -9.89 -4.24 11.50
C GLU A 259 -8.47 -4.63 11.06
N VAL A 260 -8.11 -4.41 9.79
CA VAL A 260 -6.79 -4.77 9.27
C VAL A 260 -5.65 -4.19 10.11
N PRO A 261 -5.67 -2.90 10.52
CA PRO A 261 -4.63 -2.35 11.41
C PRO A 261 -4.54 -3.08 12.75
N LEU A 262 -5.68 -3.48 13.34
CA LEU A 262 -5.71 -4.22 14.60
C LEU A 262 -5.02 -5.58 14.47
N TRP A 263 -5.21 -6.27 13.35
CA TRP A 263 -4.55 -7.55 13.10
C TRP A 263 -3.04 -7.39 12.90
N TYR A 264 -2.58 -6.34 12.22
CA TYR A 264 -1.15 -6.04 12.17
C TYR A 264 -0.57 -5.72 13.55
N GLN A 265 -1.29 -4.98 14.39
CA GLN A 265 -0.91 -4.68 15.77
C GLN A 265 -0.81 -5.94 16.64
N ARG A 266 -1.67 -6.94 16.43
CA ARG A 266 -1.67 -8.21 17.15
C ARG A 266 -0.48 -9.12 16.77
N CYS A 267 -0.11 -9.14 15.48
CA CYS A 267 0.96 -10.01 14.99
C CYS A 267 2.35 -9.43 15.31
N LEU A 268 3.20 -10.22 15.98
CA LEU A 268 4.61 -9.85 16.17
C LEU A 268 5.37 -9.88 14.86
N LEU A 269 5.07 -10.87 14.01
CA LEU A 269 5.65 -11.04 12.68
C LEU A 269 4.54 -11.01 11.63
N CYS A 270 4.76 -10.27 10.55
CA CYS A 270 3.96 -10.35 9.34
C CYS A 270 4.77 -10.90 8.18
N VAL A 271 4.21 -11.87 7.47
CA VAL A 271 4.84 -12.51 6.33
C VAL A 271 4.14 -12.08 5.05
N ALA A 272 4.91 -11.58 4.07
CA ALA A 272 4.46 -11.32 2.72
C ALA A 272 5.34 -12.08 1.73
N CYS A 273 4.83 -13.19 1.20
CA CYS A 273 5.58 -14.10 0.33
C CYS A 273 4.98 -14.29 -1.06
N PRO A 274 4.50 -13.22 -1.75
CA PRO A 274 3.99 -13.36 -3.10
C PRO A 274 5.10 -13.79 -4.07
N ARG A 275 4.71 -14.49 -5.14
CA ARG A 275 5.60 -14.84 -6.25
C ARG A 275 5.84 -13.65 -7.16
N GLU A 276 4.80 -12.83 -7.31
CA GLU A 276 4.84 -11.58 -8.09
C GLU A 276 4.03 -10.50 -7.37
N GLU A 277 4.63 -9.32 -7.21
CA GLU A 277 3.98 -8.16 -6.60
C GLU A 277 4.45 -6.86 -7.29
N PRO A 278 3.54 -6.02 -7.81
CA PRO A 278 3.95 -4.74 -8.41
C PRO A 278 4.59 -3.75 -7.44
N PHE A 279 4.00 -3.58 -6.25
CA PHE A 279 4.55 -2.77 -5.15
C PHE A 279 4.44 -3.52 -3.83
N GLY A 280 3.20 -3.80 -3.39
CA GLY A 280 2.89 -4.55 -2.18
C GLY A 280 2.92 -3.69 -0.91
N LEU A 281 1.79 -3.10 -0.54
CA LEU A 281 1.70 -2.25 0.66
C LEU A 281 1.70 -3.05 1.96
N THR A 282 1.31 -4.32 1.94
CA THR A 282 1.16 -5.17 3.14
C THR A 282 2.36 -5.13 4.11
N PRO A 283 3.63 -5.32 3.68
CA PRO A 283 4.77 -5.24 4.60
C PRO A 283 5.00 -3.83 5.15
N PHE A 284 4.71 -2.81 4.35
CA PHE A 284 4.86 -1.41 4.80
C PHE A 284 3.80 -1.05 5.84
N GLU A 285 2.55 -1.51 5.67
CA GLU A 285 1.47 -1.37 6.63
C GLU A 285 1.78 -2.11 7.93
N ALA A 286 2.29 -3.35 7.85
CA ALA A 286 2.71 -4.14 9.00
C ALA A 286 3.89 -3.47 9.73
N ALA A 287 4.94 -3.07 9.02
CA ALA A 287 6.09 -2.35 9.57
C ALA A 287 5.66 -1.02 10.22
N ALA A 288 4.68 -0.33 9.66
CA ALA A 288 4.09 0.87 10.26
C ALA A 288 3.46 0.61 11.63
N THR A 289 2.97 -0.59 11.92
CA THR A 289 2.51 -0.98 13.27
C THR A 289 3.64 -1.50 14.17
N ALA A 290 4.90 -1.37 13.77
CA ALA A 290 6.07 -1.96 14.43
C ALA A 290 6.06 -3.51 14.46
N SER A 291 5.34 -4.20 13.55
CA SER A 291 5.51 -5.63 13.32
C SER A 291 6.80 -5.85 12.53
N VAL A 292 7.59 -6.85 12.94
CA VAL A 292 8.69 -7.29 12.10
C VAL A 292 8.13 -7.94 10.82
N VAL A 293 8.87 -7.86 9.71
CA VAL A 293 8.41 -8.38 8.43
C VAL A 293 9.39 -9.40 7.84
N VAL A 294 8.84 -10.48 7.29
CA VAL A 294 9.59 -11.44 6.47
C VAL A 294 8.94 -11.47 5.10
N CYS A 295 9.72 -11.15 4.06
CA CYS A 295 9.17 -10.98 2.72
C CYS A 295 9.94 -11.77 1.67
N SER A 296 9.26 -12.19 0.61
CA SER A 296 9.94 -12.66 -0.61
C SER A 296 10.59 -11.50 -1.36
N ARG A 297 11.67 -11.79 -2.13
CA ARG A 297 12.37 -10.81 -2.97
C ARG A 297 11.53 -10.46 -4.20
N THR A 298 10.55 -9.57 -4.02
CA THR A 298 9.68 -9.07 -5.09
C THR A 298 9.06 -7.73 -4.70
N GLY A 299 8.46 -7.05 -5.66
CA GLY A 299 7.80 -5.77 -5.42
C GLY A 299 8.77 -4.67 -4.97
N ALA A 300 8.32 -3.89 -4.00
CA ALA A 300 9.11 -2.84 -3.37
C ALA A 300 9.80 -3.30 -2.07
N PHE A 301 9.75 -4.60 -1.75
CA PHE A 301 10.15 -5.12 -0.44
C PHE A 301 11.65 -4.97 -0.18
N GLU A 302 12.48 -5.12 -1.22
CA GLU A 302 13.94 -4.91 -1.12
C GLU A 302 14.32 -3.44 -0.82
N HIS A 303 13.41 -2.49 -1.06
CA HIS A 303 13.63 -1.09 -0.68
C HIS A 303 13.26 -0.79 0.77
N LEU A 304 12.39 -1.62 1.38
CA LEU A 304 11.97 -1.51 2.76
C LEU A 304 12.94 -2.23 3.70
N ILE A 305 13.31 -3.48 3.34
CA ILE A 305 13.93 -4.42 4.26
C ILE A 305 15.46 -4.37 4.15
N ASP A 306 16.08 -4.13 5.29
CA ASP A 306 17.51 -4.37 5.56
C ASP A 306 17.59 -5.66 6.40
N PRO A 307 18.03 -6.79 5.79
CA PRO A 307 18.03 -8.09 6.46
C PRO A 307 18.80 -8.11 7.77
N GLY A 308 18.20 -8.69 8.81
CA GLY A 308 18.77 -8.74 10.16
C GLY A 308 18.58 -7.47 10.99
N VAL A 309 18.19 -6.35 10.38
CA VAL A 309 18.01 -5.03 11.03
C VAL A 309 16.54 -4.73 11.27
N ASN A 310 15.71 -4.72 10.22
CA ASN A 310 14.30 -4.36 10.30
C ASN A 310 13.34 -5.44 9.75
N GLY A 311 13.87 -6.56 9.25
CA GLY A 311 13.12 -7.67 8.69
C GLY A 311 14.03 -8.71 8.07
N GLU A 312 13.44 -9.63 7.28
CA GLU A 312 14.19 -10.62 6.50
C GLU A 312 13.65 -10.73 5.08
N LEU A 313 14.54 -11.06 4.13
CA LEU A 313 14.23 -11.30 2.73
C LEU A 313 14.56 -12.73 2.34
N VAL A 314 13.59 -13.43 1.74
CA VAL A 314 13.75 -14.81 1.28
C VAL A 314 13.52 -14.93 -0.23
N PRO A 315 14.04 -15.98 -0.90
CA PRO A 315 13.71 -16.25 -2.29
C PRO A 315 12.20 -16.46 -2.49
N THR A 316 11.68 -16.04 -3.64
CA THR A 316 10.27 -16.28 -4.00
C THR A 316 9.98 -17.77 -4.18
N GLY A 317 8.87 -18.24 -3.59
CA GLY A 317 8.41 -19.62 -3.74
C GLY A 317 9.22 -20.67 -2.97
N ASP A 318 10.08 -20.27 -2.04
CA ASP A 318 10.88 -21.16 -1.20
C ASP A 318 10.32 -21.23 0.22
N PRO A 319 9.52 -22.28 0.55
CA PRO A 319 8.94 -22.43 1.87
C PRO A 319 9.97 -22.78 2.95
N LYS A 320 11.08 -23.45 2.57
CA LYS A 320 12.13 -23.78 3.53
C LYS A 320 12.88 -22.53 3.98
N ALA A 321 13.33 -21.70 3.04
CA ALA A 321 13.97 -20.44 3.36
C ALA A 321 13.06 -19.53 4.20
N LEU A 322 11.73 -19.53 3.89
CA LEU A 322 10.75 -18.80 4.67
C LEU A 322 10.62 -19.36 6.10
N ALA A 323 10.57 -20.69 6.27
CA ALA A 323 10.50 -21.33 7.58
C ALA A 323 11.74 -21.02 8.44
N ASP A 324 12.93 -21.09 7.84
CA ASP A 324 14.20 -20.78 8.51
C ASP A 324 14.24 -19.31 8.97
N ALA A 325 13.83 -18.37 8.12
CA ALA A 325 13.74 -16.95 8.46
C ALA A 325 12.72 -16.67 9.57
N VAL A 326 11.52 -17.26 9.47
CA VAL A 326 10.49 -17.15 10.51
C VAL A 326 10.99 -17.69 11.84
N TYR A 327 11.64 -18.87 11.84
CA TYR A 327 12.21 -19.44 13.04
C TYR A 327 13.29 -18.51 13.64
N SER A 328 14.23 -18.03 12.84
CA SER A 328 15.29 -17.12 13.29
C SER A 328 14.75 -15.85 13.96
N VAL A 329 13.67 -15.29 13.42
CA VAL A 329 13.03 -14.08 13.98
C VAL A 329 12.26 -14.41 15.25
N MET A 330 11.43 -15.46 15.23
CA MET A 330 10.48 -15.77 16.32
C MET A 330 11.12 -16.50 17.49
N ALA A 331 12.29 -17.10 17.33
CA ALA A 331 13.05 -17.74 18.43
C ALA A 331 13.49 -16.73 19.50
N ASN A 332 13.54 -15.44 19.20
CA ASN A 332 13.82 -14.38 20.15
C ASN A 332 12.83 -13.20 19.99
N PRO A 333 11.68 -13.24 20.69
CA PRO A 333 10.65 -12.21 20.59
C PRO A 333 11.14 -10.78 20.92
N TYR A 334 12.09 -10.62 21.84
CA TYR A 334 12.65 -9.30 22.16
C TYR A 334 13.48 -8.72 20.99
N ARG A 335 14.25 -9.58 20.32
CA ARG A 335 14.97 -9.19 19.08
C ARG A 335 13.95 -8.82 17.99
N ALA A 336 12.91 -9.63 17.81
CA ALA A 336 11.84 -9.38 16.85
C ALA A 336 11.15 -8.02 17.10
N MET A 337 10.83 -7.70 18.37
CA MET A 337 10.25 -6.39 18.73
C MET A 337 11.19 -5.23 18.35
N ARG A 338 12.49 -5.33 18.60
CA ARG A 338 13.45 -4.27 18.19
C ARG A 338 13.54 -4.13 16.68
N MET A 339 13.55 -5.23 15.94
CA MET A 339 13.50 -5.21 14.47
C MET A 339 12.22 -4.53 13.96
N GLY A 340 11.07 -4.83 14.58
CA GLY A 340 9.80 -4.20 14.25
C GLY A 340 9.78 -2.68 14.54
N GLN A 341 10.40 -2.24 15.65
CA GLN A 341 10.56 -0.82 15.96
C GLN A 341 11.44 -0.12 14.91
N GLN A 342 12.54 -0.75 14.48
CA GLN A 342 13.38 -0.20 13.41
C GLN A 342 12.60 -0.13 12.09
N ALA A 343 11.84 -1.18 11.73
CA ALA A 343 10.98 -1.18 10.56
C ALA A 343 9.98 -0.01 10.56
N ARG A 344 9.39 0.31 11.71
CA ARG A 344 8.51 1.48 11.89
C ARG A 344 9.24 2.79 11.62
N LEU A 345 10.45 2.97 12.15
CA LEU A 345 11.25 4.19 11.92
C LEU A 345 11.58 4.36 10.43
N ASP A 346 11.95 3.28 9.75
CA ASP A 346 12.28 3.29 8.34
C ASP A 346 11.07 3.61 7.46
N VAL A 347 9.90 3.03 7.76
CA VAL A 347 8.64 3.37 7.07
C VAL A 347 8.26 4.83 7.32
N ALA A 348 8.35 5.30 8.56
CA ALA A 348 7.97 6.66 8.91
C ALA A 348 8.83 7.71 8.17
N SER A 349 10.12 7.45 8.01
CA SER A 349 11.05 8.38 7.36
C SER A 349 10.96 8.37 5.83
N ARG A 350 10.68 7.22 5.21
CA ARG A 350 10.83 7.04 3.75
C ARG A 350 9.53 6.72 3.00
N PHE A 351 8.55 6.14 3.70
CA PHE A 351 7.36 5.55 3.09
C PHE A 351 6.06 6.02 3.77
N SER A 352 6.04 7.25 4.32
CA SER A 352 4.80 7.86 4.79
C SER A 352 3.98 8.42 3.63
N LEU A 353 2.66 8.54 3.80
CA LEU A 353 1.80 9.24 2.82
C LEU A 353 2.26 10.68 2.57
N GLN A 354 2.82 11.35 3.60
CA GLN A 354 3.38 12.68 3.45
C GLN A 354 4.59 12.68 2.52
N ALA A 355 5.51 11.70 2.68
CA ALA A 355 6.68 11.57 1.81
C ALA A 355 6.28 11.30 0.34
N GLU A 356 5.24 10.49 0.09
CA GLU A 356 4.68 10.27 -1.25
C GLU A 356 4.07 11.57 -1.80
N ALA A 357 3.25 12.27 -1.02
CA ALA A 357 2.63 13.54 -1.42
C ALA A 357 3.67 14.59 -1.77
N ASP A 358 4.71 14.75 -0.94
CA ASP A 358 5.82 15.68 -1.18
C ASP A 358 6.64 15.30 -2.41
N GLY A 359 6.88 13.99 -2.62
CA GLY A 359 7.56 13.47 -3.80
C GLY A 359 6.81 13.81 -5.10
N ILE A 360 5.51 13.57 -5.11
CA ILE A 360 4.64 13.91 -6.24
C ILE A 360 4.57 15.44 -6.40
N GLY A 361 4.49 16.20 -5.30
CA GLY A 361 4.46 17.65 -5.29
C GLY A 361 5.69 18.27 -5.96
N ARG A 362 6.89 17.72 -5.74
CA ARG A 362 8.11 18.17 -6.45
C ARG A 362 7.99 18.01 -7.96
N VAL A 363 7.36 16.95 -8.44
CA VAL A 363 7.10 16.77 -9.88
C VAL A 363 6.12 17.82 -10.41
N TYR A 364 5.07 18.14 -9.65
CA TYR A 364 4.15 19.22 -10.04
C TYR A 364 4.85 20.58 -10.09
N THR A 365 5.68 20.89 -9.10
CA THR A 365 6.50 22.13 -9.07
C THR A 365 7.39 22.20 -10.32
N SER A 366 8.15 21.15 -10.62
CA SER A 366 9.01 21.08 -11.81
C SER A 366 8.24 21.30 -13.11
N LEU A 367 7.03 20.70 -13.24
CA LEU A 367 6.18 20.95 -14.42
C LEU A 367 5.74 22.40 -14.52
N PHE A 368 5.36 23.06 -13.41
CA PHE A 368 4.93 24.46 -13.43
C PHE A 368 6.10 25.43 -13.69
N GLU A 369 7.31 25.10 -13.30
CA GLU A 369 8.52 25.89 -13.51
C GLU A 369 9.15 25.69 -14.90
N GLY A 370 8.69 24.66 -15.67
CA GLY A 370 9.14 24.41 -17.04
C GLY A 370 10.47 23.68 -17.14
N HIS A 371 10.82 22.91 -16.09
CA HIS A 371 12.03 22.06 -16.02
C HIS A 371 11.75 20.63 -16.43
#